data_ab67a10b5d133c1676498a41125d6251
#
_entry.id   ab67a10b5d133c1676498a41125d6251
#
_cell.length_a   1.000
_cell.length_b   1.000
_cell.length_c   1.000
_cell.angle_alpha   90.00
_cell.angle_beta   90.00
_cell.angle_gamma   90.00
#
_symmetry.space_group_name_H-M   'P 1'
#
loop_
_entity.id
_entity.type
_entity.pdbx_description
1 polymer ?
#
loop_
_entity_poly.entity_id
_entity_poly.type
_entity_poly.pdbx_seq_one_letter_code
_entity_poly.pdbx_strand_id
1 'polypeptide(L)'
;CLISILPNTNETYNLIGLKHFKLLDNGGYFINIGRGSSVIEEELIFALNKFVLSGAILDVFQNEPLDNNSKLWSLDNVYLTPHIAGITNPTIAAASLLRDNFERLNLNKNIQNKVNSIRGY
;
A
#
# COMPACT_ATOMS: atom_id res chain seq x y z
N CYS A 1 -15.02 1.81 6.26
CA CYS A 1 -13.63 2.09 5.91
C CYS A 1 -13.05 0.95 5.07
N LEU A 2 -12.34 1.28 3.99
CA LEU A 2 -11.57 0.33 3.18
C LEU A 2 -10.08 0.57 3.44
N ILE A 3 -9.36 -0.48 3.86
CA ILE A 3 -7.92 -0.42 4.11
C ILE A 3 -7.20 -1.32 3.12
N SER A 4 -6.26 -0.75 2.35
CA SER A 4 -5.39 -1.48 1.42
C SER A 4 -4.01 -1.68 2.02
N ILE A 5 -3.58 -2.95 2.06
CA ILE A 5 -2.21 -3.39 2.42
C ILE A 5 -1.65 -4.31 1.33
N LEU A 6 -2.13 -4.14 0.10
CA LEU A 6 -1.80 -5.01 -1.03
C LEU A 6 -0.35 -4.83 -1.47
N PRO A 7 0.34 -5.92 -1.85
CA PRO A 7 1.65 -5.85 -2.49
C PRO A 7 1.52 -5.31 -3.92
N ASN A 8 2.64 -4.92 -4.54
CA ASN A 8 2.69 -4.55 -5.95
C ASN A 8 2.89 -5.80 -6.81
N THR A 9 1.84 -6.24 -7.49
CA THR A 9 1.84 -7.37 -8.42
C THR A 9 0.99 -7.07 -9.65
N ASN A 10 1.11 -7.86 -10.70
CA ASN A 10 0.25 -7.71 -11.88
C ASN A 10 -1.24 -7.89 -11.53
N GLU A 11 -1.55 -8.68 -10.52
CA GLU A 11 -2.93 -8.96 -10.09
C GLU A 11 -3.53 -7.81 -9.26
N THR A 12 -2.69 -7.02 -8.61
CA THR A 12 -3.11 -5.91 -7.74
C THR A 12 -2.96 -4.53 -8.38
N TYR A 13 -2.29 -4.46 -9.54
CA TYR A 13 -2.10 -3.20 -10.26
C TYR A 13 -3.45 -2.60 -10.69
N ASN A 14 -3.70 -1.34 -10.32
CA ASN A 14 -4.96 -0.62 -10.59
C ASN A 14 -6.22 -1.40 -10.21
N LEU A 15 -6.14 -2.22 -9.17
CA LEU A 15 -7.24 -3.06 -8.71
C LEU A 15 -8.37 -2.23 -8.08
N ILE A 16 -8.00 -1.26 -7.25
CA ILE A 16 -8.94 -0.46 -6.46
C ILE A 16 -9.26 0.84 -7.21
N GLY A 17 -10.53 1.09 -7.46
CA GLY A 17 -11.01 2.29 -8.14
C GLY A 17 -12.42 2.66 -7.71
N LEU A 18 -13.06 3.55 -8.47
CA LEU A 18 -14.35 4.17 -8.17
C LEU A 18 -15.46 3.14 -7.87
N LYS A 19 -15.47 2.00 -8.56
CA LYS A 19 -16.44 0.93 -8.32
C LYS A 19 -16.40 0.41 -6.87
N HIS A 20 -15.20 0.36 -6.27
CA HIS A 20 -15.02 -0.10 -4.90
C HIS A 20 -15.38 0.99 -3.89
N PHE A 21 -15.03 2.24 -4.18
CA PHE A 21 -15.35 3.38 -3.33
C PHE A 21 -16.86 3.61 -3.20
N LYS A 22 -17.62 3.36 -4.29
CA LYS A 22 -19.09 3.42 -4.28
C LYS A 22 -19.78 2.36 -3.43
N LEU A 23 -19.07 1.29 -3.06
CA LEU A 23 -19.58 0.25 -2.16
C LEU A 23 -19.47 0.63 -0.69
N LEU A 24 -18.77 1.72 -0.37
CA LEU A 24 -18.68 2.22 0.99
C LEU A 24 -19.89 3.09 1.31
N ASP A 25 -20.74 2.62 2.21
CA ASP A 25 -21.92 3.34 2.63
C ASP A 25 -21.57 4.71 3.24
N ASN A 26 -22.42 5.72 2.95
CA ASN A 26 -22.36 7.06 3.54
C ASN A 26 -20.99 7.77 3.37
N GLY A 27 -20.29 7.56 2.25
CA GLY A 27 -19.03 8.22 2.01
C GLY A 27 -17.93 7.77 2.97
N GLY A 28 -17.64 6.49 3.01
CA GLY A 28 -16.62 5.93 3.90
C GLY A 28 -15.21 6.47 3.66
N TYR A 29 -14.25 6.04 4.48
CA TYR A 29 -12.85 6.42 4.36
C TYR A 29 -12.04 5.35 3.63
N PHE A 30 -11.03 5.78 2.86
CA PHE A 30 -10.06 4.91 2.24
C PHE A 30 -8.67 5.12 2.86
N ILE A 31 -7.98 4.03 3.20
CA ILE A 31 -6.62 4.06 3.77
C ILE A 31 -5.73 3.18 2.90
N ASN A 32 -4.62 3.72 2.40
CA ASN A 32 -3.63 2.95 1.67
C ASN A 32 -2.26 3.02 2.34
N ILE A 33 -1.84 1.90 2.91
CA ILE A 33 -0.53 1.68 3.53
C ILE A 33 0.22 0.50 2.87
N GLY A 34 -0.29 0.04 1.72
CA GLY A 34 0.30 -1.04 0.94
C GLY A 34 1.22 -0.52 -0.16
N ARG A 35 0.67 -0.39 -1.37
CA ARG A 35 1.36 0.18 -2.54
C ARG A 35 0.42 1.08 -3.33
N GLY A 36 0.92 2.23 -3.77
CA GLY A 36 0.16 3.21 -4.53
C GLY A 36 -0.35 2.67 -5.86
N SER A 37 0.44 1.82 -6.51
CA SER A 37 0.08 1.16 -7.77
C SER A 37 -1.17 0.27 -7.70
N SER A 38 -1.64 -0.08 -6.51
CA SER A 38 -2.88 -0.86 -6.34
C SER A 38 -4.15 -0.03 -6.57
N VAL A 39 -4.04 1.30 -6.68
CA VAL A 39 -5.16 2.23 -6.78
C VAL A 39 -5.11 2.99 -8.09
N ILE A 40 -6.26 3.17 -8.71
CA ILE A 40 -6.43 4.10 -9.83
C ILE A 40 -6.53 5.51 -9.25
N GLU A 41 -5.40 6.23 -9.21
CA GLU A 41 -5.27 7.51 -8.50
C GLU A 41 -6.24 8.58 -9.02
N GLU A 42 -6.48 8.64 -10.33
CA GLU A 42 -7.45 9.59 -10.91
C GLU A 42 -8.88 9.33 -10.41
N GLU A 43 -9.26 8.07 -10.27
CA GLU A 43 -10.57 7.68 -9.74
C GLU A 43 -10.68 7.97 -8.24
N LEU A 44 -9.59 7.81 -7.49
CA LEU A 44 -9.53 8.21 -6.09
C LEU A 44 -9.72 9.71 -5.93
N ILE A 45 -8.99 10.52 -6.68
CA ILE A 45 -9.13 11.99 -6.69
C ILE A 45 -10.56 12.39 -7.05
N PHE A 46 -11.14 11.76 -8.07
CA PHE A 46 -12.54 12.00 -8.43
C PHE A 46 -13.49 11.65 -7.26
N ALA A 47 -13.32 10.49 -6.64
CA ALA A 47 -14.17 10.04 -5.53
C ALA A 47 -14.11 11.00 -4.33
N LEU A 48 -12.94 11.54 -4.02
CA LEU A 48 -12.73 12.52 -2.96
C LEU A 48 -13.38 13.87 -3.27
N ASN A 49 -13.17 14.40 -4.49
CA ASN A 49 -13.75 15.66 -4.95
C ASN A 49 -15.30 15.62 -5.04
N LYS A 50 -15.86 14.46 -5.30
CA LYS A 50 -17.32 14.26 -5.42
C LYS A 50 -17.96 13.74 -4.12
N PHE A 51 -17.19 13.68 -3.04
CA PHE A 51 -17.65 13.18 -1.74
C PHE A 51 -18.26 11.76 -1.80
N VAL A 52 -17.85 10.96 -2.79
CA VAL A 52 -18.10 9.50 -2.82
C VAL A 52 -17.33 8.84 -1.67
N LEU A 53 -16.14 9.37 -1.35
CA LEU A 53 -15.39 9.13 -0.12
C LEU A 53 -15.44 10.39 0.75
N SER A 54 -15.64 10.21 2.05
CA SER A 54 -15.51 11.30 3.03
C SER A 54 -14.06 11.77 3.18
N GLY A 55 -13.09 10.87 2.99
CA GLY A 55 -11.68 11.20 3.02
C GLY A 55 -10.78 10.00 2.77
N ALA A 56 -9.48 10.27 2.69
CA ALA A 56 -8.46 9.24 2.56
C ALA A 56 -7.23 9.53 3.43
N ILE A 57 -6.52 8.45 3.79
CA ILE A 57 -5.20 8.47 4.42
C ILE A 57 -4.28 7.67 3.51
N LEU A 58 -3.26 8.32 2.94
CA LEU A 58 -2.38 7.74 1.94
C LEU A 58 -0.93 7.84 2.40
N ASP A 59 -0.31 6.69 2.62
CA ASP A 59 1.12 6.59 2.92
C ASP A 59 1.96 6.26 1.68
N VAL A 60 1.27 5.83 0.59
CA VAL A 60 1.88 5.38 -0.66
C VAL A 60 1.16 5.96 -1.87
N PHE A 61 1.91 6.19 -2.97
CA PHE A 61 1.44 6.86 -4.19
C PHE A 61 1.82 6.06 -5.43
N GLN A 62 1.16 6.33 -6.57
CA GLN A 62 1.51 5.71 -7.84
C GLN A 62 2.95 6.04 -8.26
N ASN A 63 3.33 7.29 -8.07
CA ASN A 63 4.70 7.77 -8.30
C ASN A 63 5.25 8.31 -6.98
N GLU A 64 6.40 7.83 -6.55
CA GLU A 64 7.07 8.25 -5.33
C GLU A 64 8.48 8.77 -5.65
N PRO A 65 8.87 9.94 -5.12
CA PRO A 65 8.08 10.83 -4.25
C PRO A 65 6.87 11.42 -4.99
N LEU A 66 5.79 11.74 -4.23
CA LEU A 66 4.60 12.37 -4.79
C LEU A 66 4.95 13.68 -5.50
N ASP A 67 4.52 13.81 -6.76
CA ASP A 67 4.79 15.00 -7.57
C ASP A 67 4.26 16.27 -6.90
N ASN A 68 5.04 17.35 -6.94
CA ASN A 68 4.67 18.65 -6.35
C ASN A 68 3.39 19.26 -6.95
N ASN A 69 3.04 18.86 -8.19
CA ASN A 69 1.82 19.29 -8.87
C ASN A 69 0.64 18.32 -8.68
N SER A 70 0.80 17.27 -7.86
CA SER A 70 -0.29 16.33 -7.62
C SER A 70 -1.51 17.03 -7.02
N LYS A 71 -2.68 16.72 -7.58
CA LYS A 71 -3.96 17.22 -7.08
C LYS A 71 -4.27 16.76 -5.65
N LEU A 72 -3.62 15.69 -5.18
CA LEU A 72 -3.79 15.20 -3.80
C LEU A 72 -3.39 16.24 -2.75
N TRP A 73 -2.40 17.13 -3.06
CA TRP A 73 -1.98 18.19 -2.15
C TRP A 73 -3.06 19.24 -1.87
N SER A 74 -4.01 19.42 -2.80
CA SER A 74 -5.06 20.43 -2.72
C SER A 74 -6.39 19.93 -2.13
N LEU A 75 -6.46 18.67 -1.71
CA LEU A 75 -7.68 18.08 -1.16
C LEU A 75 -7.68 18.20 0.37
N ASP A 76 -8.69 18.89 0.92
CA ASP A 76 -8.82 19.12 2.37
C ASP A 76 -9.20 17.84 3.14
N ASN A 77 -9.72 16.84 2.44
CA ASN A 77 -10.14 15.55 3.01
C ASN A 77 -9.13 14.42 2.83
N VAL A 78 -7.85 14.75 2.62
CA VAL A 78 -6.77 13.77 2.45
C VAL A 78 -5.64 14.03 3.45
N TYR A 79 -5.19 12.98 4.10
CA TYR A 79 -3.97 12.97 4.92
C TYR A 79 -2.88 12.18 4.20
N LEU A 80 -1.72 12.80 4.02
CA LEU A 80 -0.58 12.25 3.29
C LEU A 80 0.60 12.02 4.23
N THR A 81 1.23 10.86 4.14
CA THR A 81 2.49 10.56 4.82
C THR A 81 3.51 10.00 3.81
N PRO A 82 4.82 10.23 3.99
CA PRO A 82 5.82 9.92 2.97
C PRO A 82 6.36 8.48 3.08
N HIS A 83 5.49 7.48 2.92
CA HIS A 83 5.82 6.05 2.93
C HIS A 83 6.54 5.61 4.22
N ILE A 84 5.94 5.93 5.36
CA ILE A 84 6.52 5.70 6.70
C ILE A 84 5.69 4.78 7.59
N ALA A 85 4.53 4.30 7.13
CA ALA A 85 3.63 3.45 7.94
C ALA A 85 4.28 2.11 8.35
N GLY A 86 5.29 1.65 7.62
CA GLY A 86 6.04 0.41 7.89
C GLY A 86 7.40 0.62 8.53
N ILE A 87 7.68 1.75 9.18
CA ILE A 87 8.97 1.99 9.83
C ILE A 87 9.14 1.01 11.00
N THR A 88 10.08 0.10 10.84
CA THR A 88 10.51 -0.85 11.87
C THR A 88 12.02 -0.72 12.08
N ASN A 89 12.58 -1.40 13.09
CA ASN A 89 14.02 -1.56 13.16
C ASN A 89 14.43 -2.76 12.27
N PRO A 90 14.78 -2.54 10.99
CA PRO A 90 15.03 -3.63 10.06
C PRO A 90 16.27 -4.45 10.42
N THR A 91 17.24 -3.85 11.13
CA THR A 91 18.52 -4.47 11.45
C THR A 91 18.34 -5.69 12.36
N ILE A 92 17.56 -5.55 13.43
CA ILE A 92 17.32 -6.65 14.40
C ILE A 92 16.50 -7.76 13.74
N ALA A 93 15.42 -7.40 13.04
CA ALA A 93 14.54 -8.35 12.39
C ALA A 93 15.29 -9.12 11.27
N ALA A 94 16.08 -8.42 10.46
CA ALA A 94 16.88 -9.03 9.39
C ALA A 94 17.97 -9.95 9.95
N ALA A 95 18.68 -9.54 11.00
CA ALA A 95 19.72 -10.36 11.62
C ALA A 95 19.15 -11.66 12.19
N SER A 96 18.01 -11.60 12.87
CA SER A 96 17.34 -12.80 13.38
C SER A 96 16.90 -13.73 12.25
N LEU A 97 16.23 -13.21 11.23
CA LEU A 97 15.78 -14.00 10.08
C LEU A 97 16.95 -14.64 9.31
N LEU A 98 18.05 -13.91 9.12
CA LEU A 98 19.26 -14.44 8.46
C LEU A 98 19.87 -15.60 9.25
N ARG A 99 20.03 -15.43 10.57
CA ARG A 99 20.53 -16.49 11.43
C ARG A 99 19.64 -17.73 11.36
N ASP A 100 18.33 -17.56 11.55
CA ASP A 100 17.39 -18.66 11.56
C ASP A 100 17.34 -19.38 10.21
N ASN A 101 17.43 -18.64 9.09
CA ASN A 101 17.50 -19.23 7.76
C ASN A 101 18.84 -19.95 7.49
N PHE A 102 19.95 -19.43 8.00
CA PHE A 102 21.24 -20.12 7.91
C PHE A 102 21.22 -21.48 8.65
N GLU A 103 20.67 -21.51 9.86
CA GLU A 103 20.49 -22.75 10.61
C GLU A 103 19.57 -23.75 9.88
N ARG A 104 18.48 -23.24 9.29
CA ARG A 104 17.55 -24.07 8.49
C ARG A 104 18.22 -24.68 7.27
N LEU A 105 19.04 -23.91 6.54
CA LEU A 105 19.78 -24.39 5.38
C LEU A 105 20.75 -25.51 5.78
N ASN A 106 21.50 -25.36 6.90
CA ASN A 106 22.41 -26.37 7.41
C ASN A 106 21.70 -27.68 7.82
N LEU A 107 20.40 -27.56 8.19
CA LEU A 107 19.57 -28.70 8.56
C LEU A 107 18.71 -29.21 7.39
N ASN A 108 18.97 -28.81 6.16
CA ASN A 108 18.16 -29.10 4.95
C ASN A 108 16.65 -28.82 5.14
N LYS A 109 16.30 -27.78 5.90
CA LYS A 109 14.93 -27.31 6.12
C LYS A 109 14.60 -26.15 5.18
N ASN A 110 13.33 -25.97 4.86
CA ASN A 110 12.87 -24.82 4.09
C ASN A 110 13.17 -23.50 4.82
N ILE A 111 13.67 -22.49 4.09
CA ILE A 111 13.86 -21.15 4.61
C ILE A 111 12.52 -20.44 4.83
N GLN A 112 12.50 -19.51 5.79
CA GLN A 112 11.35 -18.66 6.06
C GLN A 112 11.34 -17.44 5.13
N ASN A 113 10.16 -16.89 4.90
CA ASN A 113 9.93 -15.67 4.09
C ASN A 113 10.57 -15.79 2.69
N LYS A 114 10.50 -16.98 2.07
CA LYS A 114 10.99 -17.17 0.71
C LYS A 114 10.08 -16.40 -0.27
N VAL A 115 10.65 -15.43 -0.96
CA VAL A 115 9.94 -14.70 -2.01
C VAL A 115 9.71 -15.61 -3.22
N ASN A 116 8.49 -15.63 -3.72
CA ASN A 116 8.16 -16.25 -4.99
C ASN A 116 8.50 -15.27 -6.13
N SER A 117 9.52 -15.58 -6.93
CA SER A 117 10.00 -14.71 -8.01
C SER A 117 8.97 -14.46 -9.13
N ILE A 118 7.97 -15.33 -9.27
CA ILE A 118 6.90 -15.16 -10.27
C ILE A 118 5.82 -14.22 -9.74
N ARG A 119 5.47 -14.34 -8.45
CA ARG A 119 4.44 -13.51 -7.81
C ARG A 119 4.97 -12.18 -7.28
N GLY A 120 6.29 -12.07 -7.00
CA GLY A 120 6.92 -10.87 -6.49
C GLY A 120 6.81 -10.68 -4.97
N TYR A 121 6.27 -11.65 -4.25
CA TYR A 121 6.14 -11.62 -2.78
C TYR A 121 6.17 -13.02 -2.19
#